data_97ae88f7167bf986d86ad1fefe2d5b19
#
_entry.id   97ae88f7167bf986d86ad1fefe2d5b19
#
_cell.length_a   1.000
_cell.length_b   1.000
_cell.length_c   1.000
_cell.angle_alpha   90.00
_cell.angle_beta   90.00
_cell.angle_gamma   90.00
#
_symmetry.space_group_name_H-M   'P 1'
#
loop_
_entity.id
_entity.type
_entity.pdbx_description
1 polymer ?
#
loop_
_entity_poly.entity_id
_entity_poly.type
_entity_poly.pdbx_seq_one_letter_code
_entity_poly.pdbx_strand_id
1 'polypeptide(L)'
;MKKSSHKFYLVIMLFLISTHSFGQVDTLQQLSLPQFMQMVKQFQPVAKQADLITKSAEASNLAARGAFDPKLFYDFRNKFYDDKNYYSLGNGGFYIPTWFGLELKAGYERNQGNYLNPENSMPDQGLLYSQISLPLLQGLLIDERRATLKQAKLYVDLSEFDKINVLNELLYRAGKAYWDWYLAYANLKIHENAVVLSQTRFEAVRKTFVFGDRPAIDTVEANIQLQDRIINLQQALMEFRTKSLL
;
A
#
# COMPACT_ATOMS: atom_id res chain seq x y z
N MET A 1 -43.65 -63.10 6.19
CA MET A 1 -43.91 -61.83 6.95
C MET A 1 -42.65 -61.11 7.32
N LYS A 2 -42.01 -60.37 6.40
CA LYS A 2 -40.77 -59.65 6.70
C LYS A 2 -40.58 -58.40 5.80
N LYS A 3 -41.66 -57.67 5.50
CA LYS A 3 -41.64 -56.54 4.57
C LYS A 3 -42.14 -55.20 5.14
N SER A 4 -42.38 -55.12 6.48
CA SER A 4 -42.96 -53.92 7.13
C SER A 4 -41.90 -53.03 7.86
N SER A 5 -40.74 -53.63 8.21
CA SER A 5 -39.73 -52.91 9.03
C SER A 5 -39.00 -51.81 8.32
N HIS A 6 -38.71 -51.93 7.02
CA HIS A 6 -37.95 -50.90 6.28
C HIS A 6 -38.70 -49.58 6.05
N LYS A 7 -40.03 -49.64 5.91
CA LYS A 7 -40.86 -48.45 5.77
C LYS A 7 -40.90 -47.60 7.05
N PHE A 8 -40.86 -48.27 8.20
CA PHE A 8 -40.87 -47.62 9.51
C PHE A 8 -39.55 -46.86 9.78
N TYR A 9 -38.41 -47.46 9.43
CA TYR A 9 -37.09 -46.79 9.54
C TYR A 9 -36.94 -45.64 8.57
N LEU A 10 -37.54 -45.72 7.38
CA LEU A 10 -37.50 -44.66 6.37
C LEU A 10 -38.32 -43.43 6.80
N VAL A 11 -39.44 -43.62 7.46
CA VAL A 11 -40.26 -42.53 8.04
C VAL A 11 -39.56 -41.90 9.24
N ILE A 12 -38.89 -42.64 10.10
CA ILE A 12 -38.09 -42.09 11.22
C ILE A 12 -36.88 -41.34 10.72
N MET A 13 -36.21 -41.81 9.66
CA MET A 13 -35.08 -41.12 9.03
C MET A 13 -35.51 -39.82 8.36
N LEU A 14 -36.68 -39.76 7.73
CA LEU A 14 -37.25 -38.54 7.15
C LEU A 14 -37.63 -37.50 8.22
N PHE A 15 -38.10 -37.97 9.39
CA PHE A 15 -38.46 -37.09 10.51
C PHE A 15 -37.23 -36.49 11.23
N LEU A 16 -36.09 -37.17 11.21
CA LEU A 16 -34.82 -36.70 11.78
C LEU A 16 -34.13 -35.63 10.90
N ILE A 17 -34.43 -35.58 9.60
CA ILE A 17 -33.85 -34.61 8.68
C ILE A 17 -34.58 -33.24 8.76
N SER A 18 -35.80 -33.19 9.28
CA SER A 18 -36.62 -31.97 9.30
C SER A 18 -36.37 -31.01 10.47
N THR A 19 -35.43 -31.28 11.38
CA THR A 19 -35.21 -30.46 12.59
C THR A 19 -34.00 -29.51 12.54
N HIS A 20 -33.33 -29.35 11.40
CA HIS A 20 -32.20 -28.46 11.27
C HIS A 20 -32.51 -27.21 10.43
N SER A 21 -33.73 -26.69 10.54
CA SER A 21 -34.01 -25.31 10.10
C SER A 21 -33.53 -24.36 11.19
N PHE A 22 -32.22 -24.20 11.34
CA PHE A 22 -31.66 -23.03 11.98
C PHE A 22 -32.03 -21.83 11.11
N GLY A 23 -33.07 -21.09 11.50
CA GLY A 23 -33.27 -19.74 11.02
C GLY A 23 -32.02 -18.95 11.36
N GLN A 24 -31.21 -18.66 10.34
CA GLN A 24 -30.21 -17.63 10.47
C GLN A 24 -31.00 -16.34 10.81
N VAL A 25 -30.98 -15.99 12.08
CA VAL A 25 -31.24 -14.60 12.47
C VAL A 25 -30.15 -13.82 11.77
N ASP A 26 -30.54 -13.11 10.75
CA ASP A 26 -29.70 -12.13 10.05
C ASP A 26 -29.42 -11.00 11.06
N THR A 27 -28.58 -11.30 12.04
CA THR A 27 -27.95 -10.28 12.86
C THR A 27 -27.11 -9.51 11.87
N LEU A 28 -27.60 -8.36 11.44
CA LEU A 28 -26.81 -7.33 10.78
C LEU A 28 -25.51 -7.25 11.55
N GLN A 29 -24.48 -7.92 11.05
CA GLN A 29 -23.16 -7.94 11.69
C GLN A 29 -22.67 -6.49 11.67
N GLN A 30 -22.80 -5.84 12.82
CA GLN A 30 -22.20 -4.50 12.97
C GLN A 30 -20.72 -4.65 12.72
N LEU A 31 -20.20 -3.94 11.73
CA LEU A 31 -18.78 -3.92 11.43
C LEU A 31 -18.02 -3.49 12.69
N SER A 32 -17.28 -4.41 13.31
CA SER A 32 -16.50 -4.10 14.50
C SER A 32 -15.20 -3.37 14.12
N LEU A 33 -14.69 -2.54 15.03
CA LEU A 33 -13.43 -1.82 14.83
C LEU A 33 -12.26 -2.75 14.43
N PRO A 34 -12.05 -3.93 15.06
CA PRO A 34 -10.98 -4.83 14.66
C PRO A 34 -11.13 -5.36 13.22
N GLN A 35 -12.35 -5.71 12.81
CA GLN A 35 -12.63 -6.15 11.44
C GLN A 35 -12.36 -5.03 10.43
N PHE A 36 -12.82 -3.81 10.72
CA PHE A 36 -12.55 -2.64 9.88
C PHE A 36 -11.05 -2.39 9.75
N MET A 37 -10.30 -2.39 10.85
CA MET A 37 -8.84 -2.19 10.83
C MET A 37 -8.10 -3.27 10.04
N GLN A 38 -8.57 -4.52 10.09
CA GLN A 38 -8.02 -5.59 9.28
C GLN A 38 -8.26 -5.36 7.79
N MET A 39 -9.47 -4.93 7.41
CA MET A 39 -9.80 -4.57 6.03
C MET A 39 -8.93 -3.40 5.54
N VAL A 40 -8.74 -2.37 6.35
CA VAL A 40 -7.86 -1.23 6.03
C VAL A 40 -6.44 -1.71 5.74
N LYS A 41 -5.86 -2.55 6.60
CA LYS A 41 -4.50 -3.10 6.40
C LYS A 41 -4.40 -3.92 5.10
N GLN A 42 -5.43 -4.65 4.75
CA GLN A 42 -5.42 -5.56 3.61
C GLN A 42 -5.68 -4.85 2.26
N PHE A 43 -6.59 -3.89 2.25
CA PHE A 43 -7.10 -3.33 0.99
C PHE A 43 -6.64 -1.91 0.71
N GLN A 44 -6.25 -1.13 1.73
CA GLN A 44 -5.85 0.25 1.52
C GLN A 44 -4.54 0.36 0.72
N PRO A 45 -4.52 1.14 -0.38
CA PRO A 45 -3.32 1.34 -1.19
C PRO A 45 -2.13 1.87 -0.39
N VAL A 46 -2.36 2.74 0.61
CA VAL A 46 -1.32 3.29 1.48
C VAL A 46 -0.61 2.21 2.29
N ALA A 47 -1.31 1.15 2.72
CA ALA A 47 -0.69 0.02 3.39
C ALA A 47 0.28 -0.73 2.46
N LYS A 48 -0.11 -0.91 1.18
CA LYS A 48 0.76 -1.51 0.16
C LYS A 48 1.94 -0.60 -0.21
N GLN A 49 1.72 0.70 -0.24
CA GLN A 49 2.77 1.71 -0.43
C GLN A 49 3.82 1.64 0.68
N ALA A 50 3.40 1.48 1.94
CA ALA A 50 4.30 1.34 3.08
C ALA A 50 5.26 0.15 2.90
N ASP A 51 4.81 -0.97 2.34
CA ASP A 51 5.68 -2.12 2.04
C ASP A 51 6.70 -1.85 0.93
N LEU A 52 6.44 -0.88 0.05
CA LEU A 52 7.38 -0.50 -1.01
C LEU A 52 8.50 0.43 -0.52
N ILE A 53 8.34 1.10 0.61
CA ILE A 53 9.36 1.99 1.18
C ILE A 53 10.65 1.20 1.48
N THR A 54 10.53 0.09 2.21
CA THR A 54 11.68 -0.77 2.53
C THR A 54 12.29 -1.40 1.28
N LYS A 55 11.48 -1.87 0.35
CA LYS A 55 11.96 -2.44 -0.93
C LYS A 55 12.72 -1.40 -1.78
N SER A 56 12.26 -0.15 -1.80
CA SER A 56 12.95 0.94 -2.49
C SER A 56 14.31 1.25 -1.86
N ALA A 57 14.38 1.23 -0.52
CA ALA A 57 15.64 1.42 0.20
C ALA A 57 16.63 0.26 -0.04
N GLU A 58 16.13 -0.99 -0.04
CA GLU A 58 16.92 -2.18 -0.38
C GLU A 58 17.46 -2.11 -1.82
N ALA A 59 16.64 -1.70 -2.78
CA ALA A 59 17.06 -1.51 -4.16
C ALA A 59 18.15 -0.42 -4.28
N SER A 60 18.02 0.67 -3.52
CA SER A 60 19.03 1.72 -3.45
C SER A 60 20.35 1.22 -2.86
N ASN A 61 20.29 0.36 -1.83
CA ASN A 61 21.47 -0.28 -1.25
C ASN A 61 22.12 -1.25 -2.25
N LEU A 62 21.32 -2.00 -3.01
CA LEU A 62 21.83 -2.87 -4.07
C LEU A 62 22.54 -2.05 -5.16
N ALA A 63 21.95 -0.94 -5.60
CA ALA A 63 22.57 -0.04 -6.57
C ALA A 63 23.90 0.54 -6.06
N ALA A 64 23.96 0.93 -4.78
CA ALA A 64 25.20 1.43 -4.16
C ALA A 64 26.30 0.34 -4.09
N ARG A 65 25.94 -0.93 -3.90
CA ARG A 65 26.89 -2.06 -3.98
C ARG A 65 27.44 -2.25 -5.39
N GLY A 66 26.62 -2.06 -6.42
CA GLY A 66 27.03 -2.18 -7.81
C GLY A 66 28.16 -1.22 -8.23
N ALA A 67 28.44 -0.18 -7.44
CA ALA A 67 29.58 0.70 -7.65
C ALA A 67 30.92 -0.02 -7.46
N PHE A 68 30.94 -1.18 -6.79
CA PHE A 68 32.13 -2.00 -6.54
C PHE A 68 32.22 -3.23 -7.45
N ASP A 69 31.25 -3.42 -8.36
CA ASP A 69 31.27 -4.55 -9.28
C ASP A 69 32.41 -4.42 -10.29
N PRO A 70 33.09 -5.53 -10.61
CA PRO A 70 34.03 -5.57 -11.70
C PRO A 70 33.36 -5.18 -13.02
N LYS A 71 34.02 -4.33 -13.81
CA LYS A 71 33.52 -3.85 -15.09
C LYS A 71 34.38 -4.38 -16.23
N LEU A 72 33.75 -5.02 -17.20
CA LEU A 72 34.34 -5.25 -18.49
C LEU A 72 34.04 -4.00 -19.35
N PHE A 73 35.05 -3.44 -19.96
CA PHE A 73 34.88 -2.29 -20.85
C PHE A 73 35.51 -2.59 -22.22
N TYR A 74 34.94 -2.01 -23.25
CA TYR A 74 35.48 -1.99 -24.59
C TYR A 74 35.12 -0.64 -25.22
N ASP A 75 36.16 0.13 -25.58
CA ASP A 75 36.02 1.41 -26.26
C ASP A 75 36.65 1.26 -27.65
N PHE A 76 35.84 1.55 -28.67
CA PHE A 76 36.30 1.53 -30.04
C PHE A 76 35.94 2.84 -30.72
N ARG A 77 36.97 3.51 -31.25
CA ARG A 77 36.83 4.78 -31.96
C ARG A 77 37.49 4.66 -33.32
N ASN A 78 36.75 4.95 -34.38
CA ASN A 78 37.25 4.96 -35.74
C ASN A 78 36.94 6.29 -36.43
N LYS A 79 37.90 6.81 -37.17
CA LYS A 79 37.73 8.02 -37.98
C LYS A 79 38.17 7.71 -39.41
N PHE A 80 37.22 7.81 -40.33
CA PHE A 80 37.43 7.50 -41.74
C PHE A 80 36.91 8.63 -42.61
N TYR A 81 37.70 9.02 -43.63
CA TYR A 81 37.34 10.08 -44.56
C TYR A 81 38.13 9.91 -45.88
N ASP A 82 37.47 10.07 -47.04
CA ASP A 82 38.04 10.03 -48.38
C ASP A 82 38.94 8.78 -48.59
N ASP A 83 38.36 7.59 -48.39
CA ASP A 83 39.01 6.30 -48.43
C ASP A 83 40.28 6.11 -47.58
N LYS A 84 40.47 7.01 -46.61
CA LYS A 84 41.61 6.95 -45.69
C LYS A 84 41.16 6.68 -44.29
N ASN A 85 41.74 5.66 -43.66
CA ASN A 85 41.59 5.43 -42.22
C ASN A 85 42.50 6.43 -41.45
N TYR A 86 41.92 7.45 -40.89
CA TYR A 86 42.65 8.42 -40.08
C TYR A 86 43.20 7.77 -38.81
N TYR A 87 42.32 7.09 -38.05
CA TYR A 87 42.70 6.28 -36.92
C TYR A 87 41.62 5.27 -36.57
N SER A 88 42.02 4.19 -35.98
CA SER A 88 41.20 3.14 -35.38
C SER A 88 41.81 2.80 -34.04
N LEU A 89 41.13 3.16 -32.97
CA LEU A 89 41.58 3.01 -31.59
C LEU A 89 40.68 1.99 -30.92
N GLY A 90 41.23 0.89 -30.45
CA GLY A 90 40.51 -0.15 -29.72
C GLY A 90 41.16 -0.35 -28.32
N ASN A 91 40.37 -0.23 -27.29
CA ASN A 91 40.81 -0.47 -25.92
C ASN A 91 39.76 -1.30 -25.18
N GLY A 92 40.12 -2.46 -24.68
CA GLY A 92 39.24 -3.34 -23.93
C GLY A 92 39.95 -3.94 -22.74
N GLY A 93 39.19 -4.15 -21.66
CA GLY A 93 39.80 -4.66 -20.44
C GLY A 93 38.86 -4.76 -19.26
N PHE A 94 39.44 -5.02 -18.11
CA PHE A 94 38.75 -5.15 -16.84
C PHE A 94 39.13 -3.99 -15.91
N TYR A 95 38.15 -3.49 -15.19
CA TYR A 95 38.32 -2.52 -14.12
C TYR A 95 37.65 -3.07 -12.86
N ILE A 96 38.43 -3.18 -11.77
CA ILE A 96 37.98 -3.76 -10.51
C ILE A 96 38.19 -2.70 -9.40
N PRO A 97 37.12 -1.97 -9.00
CA PRO A 97 37.14 -1.14 -7.82
C PRO A 97 37.03 -2.01 -6.58
N THR A 98 37.86 -1.76 -5.57
CA THR A 98 37.77 -2.51 -4.32
C THR A 98 37.11 -1.68 -3.22
N TRP A 99 36.55 -2.36 -2.22
CA TRP A 99 35.89 -1.72 -1.07
C TRP A 99 36.86 -0.96 -0.14
N PHE A 100 38.17 -1.25 -0.21
CA PHE A 100 39.20 -0.57 0.56
C PHE A 100 39.93 0.53 -0.17
N GLY A 101 39.47 0.88 -1.39
CA GLY A 101 39.96 2.05 -2.15
C GLY A 101 41.04 1.73 -3.18
N LEU A 102 41.57 0.51 -3.27
CA LEU A 102 42.45 0.09 -4.35
C LEU A 102 41.64 -0.12 -5.65
N GLU A 103 42.15 0.37 -6.75
CA GLU A 103 41.57 0.17 -8.09
C GLU A 103 42.55 -0.60 -8.97
N LEU A 104 42.09 -1.69 -9.58
CA LEU A 104 42.85 -2.48 -10.52
C LEU A 104 42.26 -2.32 -11.91
N LYS A 105 43.12 -2.03 -12.89
CA LYS A 105 42.73 -1.96 -14.28
C LYS A 105 43.73 -2.78 -15.10
N ALA A 106 43.25 -3.67 -15.95
CA ALA A 106 44.07 -4.41 -16.91
C ALA A 106 43.35 -4.49 -18.23
N GLY A 107 44.09 -4.36 -19.31
CA GLY A 107 43.46 -4.34 -20.63
C GLY A 107 44.44 -4.56 -21.76
N TYR A 108 43.88 -4.58 -22.93
CA TYR A 108 44.57 -4.69 -24.21
C TYR A 108 44.16 -3.50 -25.07
N GLU A 109 45.16 -2.86 -25.66
CA GLU A 109 44.99 -1.69 -26.52
C GLU A 109 45.59 -1.99 -27.89
N ARG A 110 44.87 -1.63 -28.96
CA ARG A 110 45.33 -1.74 -30.33
C ARG A 110 44.90 -0.52 -31.11
N ASN A 111 45.91 0.22 -31.62
CA ASN A 111 45.70 1.46 -32.34
C ASN A 111 46.36 1.37 -33.72
N GLN A 112 45.65 1.80 -34.77
CA GLN A 112 46.12 1.81 -36.14
C GLN A 112 45.60 3.04 -36.87
N GLY A 113 46.31 3.50 -37.92
CA GLY A 113 45.87 4.59 -38.78
C GLY A 113 46.99 5.49 -39.25
N ASN A 114 46.73 6.21 -40.32
CA ASN A 114 47.75 7.04 -40.97
C ASN A 114 48.01 8.36 -40.23
N TYR A 115 47.09 8.79 -39.39
CA TYR A 115 47.13 10.06 -38.66
C TYR A 115 46.96 9.83 -37.16
N LEU A 116 47.66 8.85 -36.62
CA LEU A 116 47.71 8.58 -35.18
C LEU A 116 48.56 9.66 -34.51
N ASN A 117 48.08 10.17 -33.36
CA ASN A 117 48.97 10.91 -32.49
C ASN A 117 50.14 10.05 -32.05
N PRO A 118 51.37 10.61 -31.97
CA PRO A 118 52.55 9.83 -31.55
C PRO A 118 52.35 9.08 -30.22
N GLU A 119 51.59 9.66 -29.31
CA GLU A 119 51.24 9.07 -28.00
C GLU A 119 50.44 7.77 -28.11
N ASN A 120 49.68 7.60 -29.18
CA ASN A 120 48.85 6.42 -29.46
C ASN A 120 49.52 5.42 -30.37
N SER A 121 50.77 5.69 -30.77
CA SER A 121 51.54 4.81 -31.64
C SER A 121 52.00 3.56 -30.85
N MET A 122 51.75 2.36 -31.42
CA MET A 122 52.09 1.11 -30.77
C MET A 122 52.41 0.05 -31.83
N PRO A 123 52.98 -1.09 -31.42
CA PRO A 123 53.18 -2.25 -32.33
C PRO A 123 51.86 -2.71 -32.94
N ASP A 124 51.91 -3.28 -34.17
CA ASP A 124 50.75 -3.80 -34.90
C ASP A 124 49.95 -4.85 -34.10
N GLN A 125 50.64 -5.56 -33.19
CA GLN A 125 50.05 -6.58 -32.36
C GLN A 125 49.32 -6.00 -31.14
N GLY A 126 49.36 -4.66 -30.91
CA GLY A 126 48.82 -4.01 -29.74
C GLY A 126 49.66 -4.22 -28.46
N LEU A 127 49.18 -3.67 -27.35
CA LEU A 127 49.87 -3.73 -26.06
C LEU A 127 48.92 -4.18 -24.94
N LEU A 128 49.43 -5.02 -24.05
CA LEU A 128 48.80 -5.29 -22.73
C LEU A 128 49.26 -4.26 -21.74
N TYR A 129 48.33 -3.77 -20.94
CA TYR A 129 48.66 -2.88 -19.83
C TYR A 129 48.01 -3.32 -18.53
N SER A 130 48.59 -2.98 -17.42
CA SER A 130 48.02 -3.11 -16.10
C SER A 130 48.32 -1.86 -15.28
N GLN A 131 47.36 -1.45 -14.48
CA GLN A 131 47.40 -0.25 -13.64
C GLN A 131 46.87 -0.58 -12.26
N ILE A 132 47.56 -0.11 -11.25
CA ILE A 132 47.11 -0.12 -9.85
C ILE A 132 47.03 1.33 -9.40
N SER A 133 45.84 1.75 -8.91
CA SER A 133 45.60 3.10 -8.41
C SER A 133 45.24 3.02 -6.93
N LEU A 134 45.93 3.78 -6.10
CA LEU A 134 45.66 3.92 -4.69
C LEU A 134 45.66 5.41 -4.32
N PRO A 135 44.50 5.98 -3.89
CA PRO A 135 44.47 7.36 -3.40
C PRO A 135 45.18 7.48 -2.06
N LEU A 136 46.20 8.34 -1.96
CA LEU A 136 47.04 8.44 -0.76
C LEU A 136 46.55 9.49 0.25
N LEU A 137 45.75 10.47 -0.16
CA LEU A 137 45.27 11.53 0.72
C LEU A 137 43.73 11.63 0.66
N GLN A 138 43.20 12.27 -0.35
CA GLN A 138 41.77 12.37 -0.55
C GLN A 138 41.21 11.02 -1.06
N GLY A 139 40.25 10.46 -0.35
CA GLY A 139 39.65 9.17 -0.70
C GLY A 139 40.34 7.95 -0.02
N LEU A 140 41.42 8.13 0.77
CA LEU A 140 42.06 7.00 1.48
C LEU A 140 41.13 6.43 2.55
N LEU A 141 40.54 7.27 3.41
CA LEU A 141 39.66 6.83 4.51
C LEU A 141 38.26 6.59 4.03
N ILE A 142 37.73 7.50 3.23
CA ILE A 142 36.37 7.41 2.67
C ILE A 142 36.34 8.10 1.28
N ASP A 143 35.77 7.44 0.31
CA ASP A 143 35.45 7.97 -1.02
C ASP A 143 33.96 8.05 -1.23
N GLU A 144 33.53 8.62 -2.34
CA GLU A 144 32.12 8.77 -2.68
C GLU A 144 31.37 7.43 -2.71
N ARG A 145 31.97 6.37 -3.26
CA ARG A 145 31.36 5.03 -3.33
C ARG A 145 31.10 4.45 -1.94
N ARG A 146 32.11 4.52 -1.05
CA ARG A 146 32.00 4.04 0.34
C ARG A 146 31.03 4.88 1.16
N ALA A 147 31.03 6.22 0.95
CA ALA A 147 30.07 7.11 1.60
C ALA A 147 28.65 6.79 1.16
N THR A 148 28.41 6.66 -0.14
CA THR A 148 27.10 6.33 -0.72
C THR A 148 26.62 4.96 -0.22
N LEU A 149 27.48 3.95 -0.18
CA LEU A 149 27.12 2.63 0.36
C LEU A 149 26.74 2.70 1.84
N LYS A 150 27.47 3.49 2.63
CA LYS A 150 27.16 3.68 4.06
C LYS A 150 25.81 4.41 4.23
N GLN A 151 25.57 5.46 3.44
CA GLN A 151 24.27 6.17 3.43
C GLN A 151 23.13 5.24 3.03
N ALA A 152 23.31 4.43 1.98
CA ALA A 152 22.28 3.50 1.52
C ALA A 152 21.95 2.43 2.58
N LYS A 153 22.93 1.95 3.34
CA LYS A 153 22.69 1.05 4.48
C LYS A 153 21.85 1.72 5.57
N LEU A 154 22.23 2.93 5.98
CA LEU A 154 21.46 3.70 6.98
C LEU A 154 20.04 4.03 6.48
N TYR A 155 19.88 4.22 5.18
CA TYR A 155 18.57 4.45 4.59
C TYR A 155 17.66 3.23 4.65
N VAL A 156 18.22 2.01 4.57
CA VAL A 156 17.44 0.78 4.80
C VAL A 156 16.88 0.76 6.23
N ASP A 157 17.72 1.03 7.23
CA ASP A 157 17.28 1.07 8.63
C ASP A 157 16.21 2.16 8.85
N LEU A 158 16.42 3.36 8.29
CA LEU A 158 15.46 4.46 8.37
C LEU A 158 14.11 4.10 7.72
N SER A 159 14.14 3.40 6.60
CA SER A 159 12.95 3.04 5.84
C SER A 159 11.98 2.13 6.62
N GLU A 160 12.47 1.33 7.56
CA GLU A 160 11.62 0.53 8.45
C GLU A 160 10.81 1.41 9.40
N PHE A 161 11.43 2.46 9.95
CA PHE A 161 10.73 3.43 10.80
C PHE A 161 9.72 4.26 10.00
N ASP A 162 10.09 4.68 8.79
CA ASP A 162 9.18 5.40 7.89
C ASP A 162 7.95 4.55 7.54
N LYS A 163 8.13 3.27 7.25
CA LYS A 163 7.04 2.31 7.04
C LYS A 163 6.10 2.26 8.26
N ILE A 164 6.67 2.13 9.46
CA ILE A 164 5.88 2.09 10.71
C ILE A 164 5.11 3.40 10.90
N ASN A 165 5.72 4.55 10.64
CA ASN A 165 5.06 5.85 10.75
C ASN A 165 3.88 5.98 9.78
N VAL A 166 4.07 5.59 8.51
CA VAL A 166 3.00 5.59 7.49
C VAL A 166 1.84 4.69 7.91
N LEU A 167 2.13 3.49 8.42
CA LEU A 167 1.10 2.56 8.90
C LEU A 167 0.37 3.09 10.15
N ASN A 168 1.07 3.69 11.09
CA ASN A 168 0.47 4.29 12.28
C ASN A 168 -0.46 5.45 11.90
N GLU A 169 -0.03 6.32 11.00
CA GLU A 169 -0.87 7.43 10.52
C GLU A 169 -2.11 6.91 9.78
N LEU A 170 -1.96 5.88 8.94
CA LEU A 170 -3.09 5.23 8.28
C LEU A 170 -4.09 4.68 9.30
N LEU A 171 -3.63 3.94 10.30
CA LEU A 171 -4.48 3.33 11.30
C LEU A 171 -5.16 4.37 12.19
N TYR A 172 -4.46 5.46 12.51
CA TYR A 172 -5.04 6.58 13.26
C TYR A 172 -6.18 7.23 12.48
N ARG A 173 -5.97 7.56 11.21
CA ARG A 173 -7.02 8.14 10.35
C ARG A 173 -8.20 7.20 10.17
N ALA A 174 -7.91 5.92 9.94
CA ALA A 174 -8.96 4.90 9.83
C ALA A 174 -9.77 4.77 11.12
N GLY A 175 -9.11 4.78 12.28
CA GLY A 175 -9.77 4.76 13.58
C GLY A 175 -10.70 5.94 13.79
N LYS A 176 -10.24 7.14 13.46
CA LYS A 176 -11.05 8.35 13.53
C LYS A 176 -12.27 8.27 12.61
N ALA A 177 -12.07 7.85 11.35
CA ALA A 177 -13.17 7.70 10.39
C ALA A 177 -14.21 6.66 10.86
N TYR A 178 -13.75 5.53 11.44
CA TYR A 178 -14.63 4.52 12.00
C TYR A 178 -15.51 5.08 13.14
N TRP A 179 -14.94 5.84 14.07
CA TRP A 179 -15.68 6.40 15.18
C TRP A 179 -16.65 7.51 14.73
N ASP A 180 -16.29 8.32 13.75
CA ASP A 180 -17.18 9.31 13.13
C ASP A 180 -18.37 8.62 12.46
N TRP A 181 -18.12 7.53 11.74
CA TRP A 181 -19.16 6.70 11.12
C TRP A 181 -20.06 6.04 12.17
N TYR A 182 -19.46 5.46 13.22
CA TYR A 182 -20.20 4.79 14.29
C TYR A 182 -21.10 5.76 15.06
N LEU A 183 -20.64 6.97 15.32
CA LEU A 183 -21.44 8.03 15.94
C LEU A 183 -22.65 8.39 15.07
N ALA A 184 -22.43 8.58 13.77
CA ALA A 184 -23.53 8.88 12.85
C ALA A 184 -24.56 7.74 12.77
N TYR A 185 -24.10 6.47 12.79
CA TYR A 185 -24.97 5.29 12.85
C TYR A 185 -25.76 5.24 14.15
N ALA A 186 -25.15 5.47 15.30
CA ALA A 186 -25.83 5.48 16.60
C ALA A 186 -26.89 6.60 16.66
N ASN A 187 -26.58 7.81 16.18
CA ASN A 187 -27.51 8.92 16.07
C ASN A 187 -28.71 8.57 15.18
N LEU A 188 -28.47 7.97 14.03
CA LEU A 188 -29.52 7.51 13.13
C LEU A 188 -30.50 6.58 13.87
N LYS A 189 -29.97 5.57 14.60
CA LYS A 189 -30.80 4.64 15.39
C LYS A 189 -31.63 5.32 16.48
N ILE A 190 -31.06 6.32 17.14
CA ILE A 190 -31.78 7.13 18.14
C ILE A 190 -32.94 7.88 17.47
N HIS A 191 -32.73 8.51 16.31
CA HIS A 191 -33.75 9.25 15.61
C HIS A 191 -34.84 8.32 15.00
N GLU A 192 -34.49 7.14 14.51
CA GLU A 192 -35.47 6.11 14.09
C GLU A 192 -36.41 5.76 15.23
N ASN A 193 -35.87 5.46 16.43
CA ASN A 193 -36.67 5.17 17.61
C ASN A 193 -37.51 6.35 18.07
N ALA A 194 -36.98 7.57 17.98
CA ALA A 194 -37.70 8.80 18.34
C ALA A 194 -38.93 9.05 17.48
N VAL A 195 -38.83 8.75 16.16
CA VAL A 195 -40.00 8.84 15.26
C VAL A 195 -41.06 7.82 15.64
N VAL A 196 -40.70 6.55 15.88
CA VAL A 196 -41.65 5.51 16.30
C VAL A 196 -42.39 5.91 17.59
N LEU A 197 -41.66 6.43 18.57
CA LEU A 197 -42.23 6.88 19.85
C LEU A 197 -43.18 8.06 19.67
N SER A 198 -42.78 9.06 18.86
CA SER A 198 -43.57 10.24 18.55
C SER A 198 -44.84 9.90 17.77
N GLN A 199 -44.78 8.94 16.84
CA GLN A 199 -45.93 8.41 16.10
C GLN A 199 -46.92 7.75 17.07
N THR A 200 -46.45 6.91 17.99
CA THR A 200 -47.30 6.26 19.03
C THR A 200 -47.97 7.30 19.88
N ARG A 201 -47.26 8.34 20.32
CA ARG A 201 -47.79 9.45 21.10
C ARG A 201 -48.86 10.21 20.31
N PHE A 202 -48.61 10.56 19.06
CA PHE A 202 -49.59 11.27 18.22
C PHE A 202 -50.89 10.48 18.07
N GLU A 203 -50.80 9.18 17.83
CA GLU A 203 -51.97 8.31 17.72
C GLU A 203 -52.77 8.22 19.02
N ALA A 204 -52.05 8.12 20.17
CA ALA A 204 -52.71 8.11 21.47
C ALA A 204 -53.45 9.44 21.75
N VAL A 205 -52.82 10.59 21.52
CA VAL A 205 -53.44 11.92 21.69
C VAL A 205 -54.65 12.09 20.77
N ARG A 206 -54.52 11.64 19.51
CA ARG A 206 -55.61 11.66 18.51
C ARG A 206 -56.81 10.81 18.97
N LYS A 207 -56.57 9.61 19.53
CA LYS A 207 -57.66 8.77 20.09
C LYS A 207 -58.36 9.46 21.27
N THR A 208 -57.64 10.03 22.24
CA THR A 208 -58.23 10.74 23.37
C THR A 208 -59.00 11.96 22.97
N PHE A 209 -58.57 12.69 21.91
CA PHE A 209 -59.37 13.78 21.32
C PHE A 209 -60.69 13.25 20.72
N VAL A 210 -60.69 12.16 19.97
CA VAL A 210 -61.92 11.56 19.42
C VAL A 210 -62.93 11.16 20.50
N PHE A 211 -62.44 10.74 21.71
CA PHE A 211 -63.29 10.44 22.86
C PHE A 211 -63.75 11.66 23.65
N GLY A 212 -63.32 12.88 23.28
CA GLY A 212 -63.67 14.11 23.90
C GLY A 212 -62.87 14.45 25.18
N ASP A 213 -61.83 13.69 25.52
CA ASP A 213 -61.08 13.87 26.75
C ASP A 213 -59.97 14.95 26.63
N ARG A 214 -59.65 15.39 25.39
CA ARG A 214 -58.60 16.40 25.13
C ARG A 214 -59.04 17.40 24.07
N PRO A 215 -58.52 18.64 24.12
CA PRO A 215 -58.78 19.68 23.12
C PRO A 215 -58.06 19.40 21.81
N ALA A 216 -58.57 19.88 20.67
CA ALA A 216 -58.01 19.68 19.33
C ALA A 216 -56.58 20.22 19.21
N ILE A 217 -56.23 21.26 19.98
CA ILE A 217 -54.84 21.84 19.94
C ILE A 217 -53.78 20.86 20.34
N ASP A 218 -54.05 19.91 21.27
CA ASP A 218 -53.09 18.87 21.67
C ASP A 218 -52.73 17.95 20.52
N THR A 219 -53.66 17.68 19.61
CA THR A 219 -53.39 16.85 18.41
C THR A 219 -52.49 17.57 17.42
N VAL A 220 -52.65 18.89 17.29
CA VAL A 220 -51.78 19.71 16.43
C VAL A 220 -50.38 19.76 16.96
N GLU A 221 -50.24 19.98 18.31
CA GLU A 221 -48.96 20.00 18.98
C GLU A 221 -48.22 18.64 18.83
N ALA A 222 -48.91 17.52 19.06
CA ALA A 222 -48.35 16.20 18.91
C ALA A 222 -47.91 15.90 17.48
N ASN A 223 -48.68 16.40 16.47
CA ASN A 223 -48.29 16.28 15.07
C ASN A 223 -47.05 17.12 14.72
N ILE A 224 -46.94 18.34 15.19
CA ILE A 224 -45.75 19.18 15.00
C ILE A 224 -44.53 18.48 15.55
N GLN A 225 -44.59 17.93 16.78
CA GLN A 225 -43.49 17.17 17.36
C GLN A 225 -43.12 15.95 16.51
N LEU A 226 -44.09 15.22 15.94
CA LEU A 226 -43.83 14.11 15.04
C LEU A 226 -43.10 14.59 13.76
N GLN A 227 -43.54 15.67 13.14
CA GLN A 227 -42.92 16.23 11.94
C GLN A 227 -41.45 16.66 12.24
N ASP A 228 -41.19 17.29 13.36
CA ASP A 228 -39.82 17.64 13.80
C ASP A 228 -38.95 16.42 13.95
N ARG A 229 -39.44 15.29 14.49
CA ARG A 229 -38.68 14.04 14.58
C ARG A 229 -38.39 13.44 13.22
N ILE A 230 -39.31 13.52 12.28
CA ILE A 230 -39.12 13.05 10.90
C ILE A 230 -38.03 13.89 10.20
N ILE A 231 -38.04 15.22 10.37
CA ILE A 231 -36.99 16.09 9.80
C ILE A 231 -35.63 15.74 10.39
N ASN A 232 -35.53 15.57 11.72
CA ASN A 232 -34.28 15.19 12.38
C ASN A 232 -33.78 13.82 11.93
N LEU A 233 -34.68 12.85 11.67
CA LEU A 233 -34.34 11.56 11.10
C LEU A 233 -33.73 11.70 9.69
N GLN A 234 -34.30 12.54 8.84
CA GLN A 234 -33.77 12.80 7.50
C GLN A 234 -32.36 13.40 7.56
N GLN A 235 -32.13 14.33 8.48
CA GLN A 235 -30.81 14.92 8.70
C GLN A 235 -29.80 13.88 9.18
N ALA A 236 -30.15 13.06 10.16
CA ALA A 236 -29.30 11.97 10.66
C ALA A 236 -28.98 10.93 9.56
N LEU A 237 -29.95 10.62 8.69
CA LEU A 237 -29.76 9.73 7.56
C LEU A 237 -28.76 10.30 6.52
N MET A 238 -28.84 11.59 6.24
CA MET A 238 -27.92 12.28 5.35
C MET A 238 -26.49 12.29 5.94
N GLU A 239 -26.36 12.56 7.22
CA GLU A 239 -25.06 12.51 7.91
C GLU A 239 -24.46 11.11 7.88
N PHE A 240 -25.23 10.09 8.23
CA PHE A 240 -24.78 8.69 8.15
C PHE A 240 -24.33 8.29 6.76
N ARG A 241 -25.09 8.64 5.70
CA ARG A 241 -24.70 8.40 4.32
C ARG A 241 -23.39 9.08 3.95
N THR A 242 -23.22 10.34 4.34
CA THR A 242 -21.99 11.11 4.10
C THR A 242 -20.77 10.43 4.77
N LYS A 243 -20.92 10.01 6.03
CA LYS A 243 -19.84 9.31 6.75
C LYS A 243 -19.56 7.90 6.24
N SER A 244 -20.53 7.29 5.54
CA SER A 244 -20.35 5.96 4.92
C SER A 244 -19.61 6.00 3.58
N LEU A 245 -19.40 7.18 2.99
CA LEU A 245 -18.69 7.37 1.73
C LEU A 245 -17.21 7.75 1.91
N LEU A 246 -16.79 8.04 3.13
CA LEU A 246 -15.42 8.42 3.50
C LEU A 246 -14.58 7.20 3.88
#